data_434394caf059228a87c9d60aafed1af4
#
_entry.id   434394caf059228a87c9d60aafed1af4
#
_cell.length_a   1.000
_cell.length_b   1.000
_cell.length_c   1.000
_cell.angle_alpha   90.00
_cell.angle_beta   90.00
_cell.angle_gamma   90.00
#
_symmetry.space_group_name_H-M   'P 1'
#
loop_
_entity.id
_entity.type
_entity.pdbx_description
1 polymer ?
#
loop_
_entity_poly.entity_id
_entity_poly.type
_entity_poly.pdbx_seq_one_letter_code
_entity_poly.pdbx_strand_id
1 'polypeptide(L)'
;MRADCHMHMVLDGADWKAAIARHADGPEENWIRRVLGRYRELGFSYLRDGGDRWGVGKKARELAREYGITYRTPLAPLCKTGHYGGFIGKKYGNLREYAELVGQARTDGADFIKIMISGLMDFDCCGRLTEDGLDAGEIRELIHIAHEEGFCVMAHANGARTVEAAAVAGVDSVEHGAYLDEDALWAMKENGVIWCPTLSTIGNLRGKGRFEEGAVQGILETARENVWKFAQMDGLIAPGTDAGAWAVPHGSLTEFELMEEILGVRMEEVLERGTSEILKRF
;
A
#
# COMPACT_ATOMS: atom_id res chain seq x y z
N MET A 1 16.35 9.30 -7.42
CA MET A 1 15.75 9.48 -6.06
C MET A 1 15.19 8.15 -5.62
N ARG A 2 15.52 7.68 -4.41
CA ARG A 2 14.94 6.40 -3.91
C ARG A 2 13.67 6.70 -3.11
N ALA A 3 12.57 6.05 -3.47
CA ALA A 3 11.26 6.18 -2.83
C ALA A 3 10.76 4.82 -2.33
N ASP A 4 10.04 4.84 -1.21
CA ASP A 4 9.19 3.74 -0.77
C ASP A 4 7.74 4.25 -0.77
N CYS A 5 6.98 3.84 -1.77
CA CYS A 5 5.63 4.35 -2.03
C CYS A 5 4.54 3.60 -1.25
N HIS A 6 4.91 2.64 -0.41
CA HIS A 6 4.02 1.94 0.50
C HIS A 6 4.77 1.35 1.70
N MET A 7 4.56 1.90 2.86
CA MET A 7 5.10 1.39 4.13
C MET A 7 4.14 1.70 5.29
N HIS A 8 4.36 1.14 6.47
CA HIS A 8 3.55 1.36 7.67
C HIS A 8 4.41 1.71 8.88
N MET A 9 4.56 3.00 9.19
CA MET A 9 5.40 3.46 10.31
C MET A 9 4.98 2.88 11.68
N VAL A 10 3.69 2.63 11.87
CA VAL A 10 3.12 2.11 13.13
C VAL A 10 3.49 0.64 13.40
N LEU A 11 3.84 -0.11 12.36
CA LEU A 11 4.17 -1.55 12.43
C LEU A 11 5.68 -1.78 12.42
N ASP A 12 6.14 -3.00 12.72
CA ASP A 12 7.57 -3.31 12.82
C ASP A 12 8.05 -4.52 11.99
N GLY A 13 7.14 -5.16 11.26
CA GLY A 13 7.47 -6.34 10.46
C GLY A 13 7.56 -7.66 11.24
N ALA A 14 7.33 -7.64 12.55
CA ALA A 14 7.45 -8.81 13.41
C ALA A 14 6.16 -9.15 14.17
N ASP A 15 5.74 -8.28 15.06
CA ASP A 15 4.54 -8.46 15.88
C ASP A 15 3.68 -7.19 15.84
N TRP A 16 2.62 -7.22 15.05
CA TRP A 16 1.73 -6.07 14.89
C TRP A 16 1.04 -5.65 16.20
N LYS A 17 0.76 -6.58 17.13
CA LYS A 17 0.14 -6.25 18.44
C LYS A 17 1.11 -5.51 19.33
N ALA A 18 2.34 -6.01 19.44
CA ALA A 18 3.40 -5.34 20.19
C ALA A 18 3.77 -3.99 19.57
N ALA A 19 3.81 -3.91 18.24
CA ALA A 19 4.06 -2.66 17.52
C ALA A 19 2.99 -1.61 17.83
N ILE A 20 1.72 -1.94 17.74
CA ILE A 20 0.61 -1.03 18.09
C ILE A 20 0.66 -0.66 19.58
N ALA A 21 0.89 -1.62 20.49
CA ALA A 21 0.96 -1.37 21.91
C ALA A 21 2.07 -0.36 22.29
N ARG A 22 3.15 -0.30 21.52
CA ARG A 22 4.23 0.71 21.66
C ARG A 22 3.72 2.14 21.60
N HIS A 23 2.61 2.35 20.88
CA HIS A 23 2.01 3.66 20.64
C HIS A 23 0.71 3.90 21.43
N ALA A 24 0.42 3.07 22.45
CA ALA A 24 -0.84 3.16 23.21
C ALA A 24 -1.03 4.50 23.91
N ASP A 25 0.05 5.09 24.42
CA ASP A 25 0.06 6.40 25.09
C ASP A 25 0.45 7.56 24.15
N GLY A 26 0.42 7.30 22.84
CA GLY A 26 0.82 8.23 21.79
C GLY A 26 2.03 7.75 20.98
N PRO A 27 2.37 8.47 19.90
CA PRO A 27 3.48 8.11 19.03
C PRO A 27 4.82 8.03 19.77
N GLU A 28 5.49 6.88 19.75
CA GLU A 28 6.81 6.69 20.34
C GLU A 28 7.88 7.28 19.40
N GLU A 29 8.37 8.48 19.72
CA GLU A 29 9.26 9.26 18.85
C GLU A 29 10.61 8.58 18.60
N ASN A 30 11.18 7.86 19.59
CA ASN A 30 12.47 7.20 19.41
C ASN A 30 12.39 6.05 18.41
N TRP A 31 11.25 5.36 18.34
CA TRP A 31 10.99 4.38 17.30
C TRP A 31 10.96 5.04 15.92
N ILE A 32 10.15 6.09 15.78
CA ILE A 32 10.00 6.82 14.53
C ILE A 32 11.37 7.35 14.03
N ARG A 33 12.15 7.96 14.91
CA ARG A 33 13.49 8.48 14.60
C ARG A 33 14.45 7.37 14.14
N ARG A 34 14.44 6.21 14.79
CA ARG A 34 15.25 5.06 14.35
C ARG A 34 14.87 4.60 12.94
N VAL A 35 13.56 4.48 12.68
CA VAL A 35 13.07 4.08 11.34
C VAL A 35 13.45 5.10 10.29
N LEU A 36 13.19 6.40 10.52
CA LEU A 36 13.56 7.47 9.58
C LEU A 36 15.09 7.53 9.35
N GLY A 37 15.88 7.36 10.41
CA GLY A 37 17.34 7.26 10.31
C GLY A 37 17.76 6.11 9.40
N ARG A 38 17.15 4.94 9.57
CA ARG A 38 17.41 3.77 8.72
C ARG A 38 17.09 4.03 7.23
N TYR A 39 15.95 4.64 6.93
CA TYR A 39 15.61 5.01 5.55
C TYR A 39 16.58 6.03 4.97
N ARG A 40 16.99 7.02 5.76
CA ARG A 40 18.00 8.01 5.36
C ARG A 40 19.33 7.36 5.02
N GLU A 41 19.83 6.45 5.86
CA GLU A 41 21.08 5.70 5.64
C GLU A 41 21.06 4.90 4.32
N LEU A 42 19.88 4.38 3.96
CA LEU A 42 19.67 3.62 2.71
C LEU A 42 19.41 4.54 1.48
N GLY A 43 19.46 5.86 1.66
CA GLY A 43 19.31 6.84 0.59
C GLY A 43 17.86 7.10 0.15
N PHE A 44 16.87 6.73 0.96
CA PHE A 44 15.48 7.10 0.69
C PHE A 44 15.25 8.58 0.99
N SER A 45 14.50 9.24 0.11
CA SER A 45 14.12 10.65 0.24
C SER A 45 12.61 10.88 0.14
N TYR A 46 11.84 9.84 -0.13
CA TYR A 46 10.38 9.87 -0.15
C TYR A 46 9.80 8.60 0.49
N LEU A 47 8.82 8.79 1.37
CA LEU A 47 8.06 7.71 2.00
C LEU A 47 6.56 8.03 1.92
N ARG A 48 5.74 7.04 1.50
CA ARG A 48 4.28 7.11 1.53
C ARG A 48 3.75 6.03 2.48
N ASP A 49 3.15 6.50 3.57
CA ASP A 49 2.66 5.68 4.67
C ASP A 49 1.22 5.21 4.42
N GLY A 50 0.91 3.98 4.83
CA GLY A 50 -0.46 3.46 4.81
C GLY A 50 -1.36 4.01 5.91
N GLY A 51 -0.80 4.74 6.88
CA GLY A 51 -1.53 5.40 7.96
C GLY A 51 -1.88 4.52 9.15
N ASP A 52 -2.35 5.17 10.21
CA ASP A 52 -2.74 4.55 11.48
C ASP A 52 -3.67 5.46 12.29
N ARG A 53 -4.43 4.90 13.23
CA ARG A 53 -5.36 5.66 14.09
C ARG A 53 -4.73 6.24 15.37
N TRP A 54 -3.44 6.00 15.64
CA TRP A 54 -2.72 6.49 16.83
C TRP A 54 -1.91 7.76 16.58
N GLY A 55 -1.89 8.23 15.33
CA GLY A 55 -1.18 9.45 14.93
C GLY A 55 0.31 9.26 14.71
N VAL A 56 0.79 8.01 14.56
CA VAL A 56 2.20 7.70 14.32
C VAL A 56 2.65 8.28 12.99
N GLY A 57 1.88 8.06 11.90
CA GLY A 57 2.16 8.63 10.60
C GLY A 57 2.18 10.16 10.59
N LYS A 58 1.28 10.81 11.35
CA LYS A 58 1.29 12.28 11.53
C LYS A 58 2.59 12.74 12.18
N LYS A 59 2.99 12.11 13.27
CA LYS A 59 4.26 12.42 13.97
C LYS A 59 5.47 12.13 13.08
N ALA A 60 5.46 11.03 12.33
CA ALA A 60 6.54 10.69 11.41
C ALA A 60 6.70 11.76 10.31
N ARG A 61 5.61 12.30 9.75
CA ARG A 61 5.63 13.40 8.79
C ARG A 61 6.29 14.68 9.37
N GLU A 62 6.03 14.98 10.65
CA GLU A 62 6.69 16.11 11.33
C GLU A 62 8.20 15.91 11.44
N LEU A 63 8.62 14.71 11.89
CA LEU A 63 10.01 14.37 12.16
C LEU A 63 10.83 14.10 10.87
N ALA A 64 10.19 13.61 9.80
CA ALA A 64 10.85 13.23 8.55
C ALA A 64 11.66 14.38 7.91
N ARG A 65 11.25 15.63 8.15
CA ARG A 65 11.95 16.83 7.66
C ARG A 65 13.37 16.94 8.21
N GLU A 66 13.61 16.48 9.43
CA GLU A 66 14.94 16.49 10.07
C GLU A 66 15.91 15.52 9.35
N TYR A 67 15.37 14.54 8.63
CA TYR A 67 16.10 13.53 7.87
C TYR A 67 16.19 13.85 6.36
N GLY A 68 15.61 14.98 5.92
CA GLY A 68 15.54 15.33 4.49
C GLY A 68 14.64 14.37 3.70
N ILE A 69 13.62 13.79 4.36
CA ILE A 69 12.66 12.86 3.76
C ILE A 69 11.33 13.59 3.56
N THR A 70 10.79 13.54 2.35
CA THR A 70 9.39 13.88 2.08
C THR A 70 8.52 12.71 2.53
N TYR A 71 7.60 12.96 3.46
CA TYR A 71 6.73 11.94 4.03
C TYR A 71 5.27 12.29 3.77
N ARG A 72 4.51 11.33 3.24
CA ARG A 72 3.09 11.47 2.94
C ARG A 72 2.28 10.45 3.73
N THR A 73 1.13 10.84 4.26
CA THR A 73 0.29 9.98 5.09
C THR A 73 -1.19 10.30 4.93
N PRO A 74 -2.08 9.29 4.87
CA PRO A 74 -3.54 9.48 4.89
C PRO A 74 -4.04 9.76 6.33
N LEU A 75 -3.14 9.88 7.30
CA LEU A 75 -3.35 9.85 8.74
C LEU A 75 -3.88 8.49 9.21
N ALA A 76 -5.06 8.05 8.73
CA ALA A 76 -5.59 6.72 9.04
C ALA A 76 -6.25 6.11 7.79
N PRO A 77 -6.04 4.81 7.53
CA PRO A 77 -6.79 4.13 6.49
C PRO A 77 -8.26 3.98 6.89
N LEU A 78 -9.15 4.03 5.91
CA LEU A 78 -10.59 3.87 6.08
C LEU A 78 -11.01 2.47 5.64
N CYS A 79 -11.71 1.75 6.50
CA CYS A 79 -12.15 0.39 6.23
C CYS A 79 -13.60 0.17 6.64
N LYS A 80 -14.33 -0.65 5.89
CA LYS A 80 -15.70 -1.01 6.21
C LYS A 80 -15.75 -1.88 7.47
N THR A 81 -16.72 -1.64 8.33
CA THR A 81 -16.94 -2.43 9.55
C THR A 81 -17.16 -3.90 9.18
N GLY A 82 -16.42 -4.79 9.81
CA GLY A 82 -16.45 -6.23 9.52
C GLY A 82 -15.50 -6.69 8.41
N HIS A 83 -14.82 -5.78 7.71
CA HIS A 83 -13.84 -6.06 6.68
C HIS A 83 -12.39 -5.82 7.14
N TYR A 84 -11.44 -6.22 6.28
CA TYR A 84 -9.99 -6.08 6.52
C TYR A 84 -9.58 -4.62 6.78
N GLY A 85 -8.52 -4.43 7.58
CA GLY A 85 -7.90 -3.14 7.87
C GLY A 85 -8.29 -2.52 9.21
N GLY A 86 -9.37 -3.01 9.86
CA GLY A 86 -9.88 -2.47 11.12
C GLY A 86 -8.93 -2.54 12.33
N PHE A 87 -7.79 -3.21 12.21
CA PHE A 87 -6.77 -3.30 13.25
C PHE A 87 -5.91 -2.03 13.34
N ILE A 88 -5.73 -1.27 12.25
CA ILE A 88 -5.00 0.01 12.20
C ILE A 88 -5.88 1.18 11.75
N GLY A 89 -6.98 0.92 11.05
CA GLY A 89 -7.82 1.92 10.41
C GLY A 89 -8.98 2.45 11.25
N LYS A 90 -9.60 3.51 10.76
CA LYS A 90 -10.91 4.01 11.20
C LYS A 90 -12.00 3.27 10.43
N LYS A 91 -13.08 2.90 11.12
CA LYS A 91 -14.17 2.09 10.56
C LYS A 91 -15.36 2.95 10.21
N TYR A 92 -16.02 2.62 9.08
CA TYR A 92 -17.32 3.14 8.69
C TYR A 92 -18.32 1.99 8.48
N GLY A 93 -19.60 2.21 8.72
CA GLY A 93 -20.66 1.25 8.49
C GLY A 93 -21.46 1.53 7.21
N ASN A 94 -21.42 2.78 6.71
CA ASN A 94 -22.15 3.22 5.53
C ASN A 94 -21.46 4.43 4.87
N LEU A 95 -21.90 4.81 3.66
CA LEU A 95 -21.29 5.90 2.88
C LEU A 95 -21.34 7.27 3.56
N ARG A 96 -22.36 7.54 4.37
CA ARG A 96 -22.45 8.80 5.14
C ARG A 96 -21.33 8.87 6.17
N GLU A 97 -21.12 7.81 6.94
CA GLU A 97 -20.02 7.74 7.92
C GLU A 97 -18.67 7.83 7.24
N TYR A 98 -18.52 7.20 6.04
CA TYR A 98 -17.31 7.33 5.24
C TYR A 98 -17.06 8.79 4.84
N ALA A 99 -18.07 9.49 4.31
CA ALA A 99 -17.94 10.89 3.94
C ALA A 99 -17.56 11.78 5.14
N GLU A 100 -18.14 11.52 6.32
CA GLU A 100 -17.76 12.22 7.56
C GLU A 100 -16.29 12.00 7.92
N LEU A 101 -15.75 10.76 7.75
CA LEU A 101 -14.34 10.45 7.97
C LEU A 101 -13.42 11.11 6.94
N VAL A 102 -13.82 11.21 5.67
CA VAL A 102 -13.07 11.92 4.62
C VAL A 102 -13.02 13.42 4.94
N GLY A 103 -14.14 14.04 5.32
CA GLY A 103 -14.18 15.43 5.77
C GLY A 103 -13.29 15.70 7.00
N GLN A 104 -13.25 14.74 7.94
CA GLN A 104 -12.35 14.81 9.09
C GLN A 104 -10.87 14.71 8.67
N ALA A 105 -10.54 13.80 7.75
CA ALA A 105 -9.19 13.66 7.21
C ALA A 105 -8.70 14.96 6.55
N ARG A 106 -9.59 15.66 5.82
CA ARG A 106 -9.31 16.98 5.24
C ARG A 106 -9.01 18.01 6.32
N THR A 107 -9.83 18.09 7.34
CA THR A 107 -9.65 19.01 8.47
C THR A 107 -8.35 18.74 9.23
N ASP A 108 -8.00 17.47 9.41
CA ASP A 108 -6.79 17.03 10.10
C ASP A 108 -5.51 17.15 9.25
N GLY A 109 -5.67 17.47 7.96
CA GLY A 109 -4.56 17.70 7.03
C GLY A 109 -3.93 16.40 6.52
N ALA A 110 -4.75 15.40 6.17
CA ALA A 110 -4.28 14.22 5.43
C ALA A 110 -3.72 14.63 4.06
N ASP A 111 -2.72 13.90 3.56
CA ASP A 111 -2.16 14.15 2.24
C ASP A 111 -3.03 13.48 1.13
N PHE A 112 -3.69 12.37 1.44
CA PHE A 112 -4.54 11.58 0.55
C PHE A 112 -5.49 10.68 1.36
N ILE A 113 -6.38 9.94 0.72
CA ILE A 113 -7.23 8.94 1.37
C ILE A 113 -6.70 7.53 1.07
N LYS A 114 -6.56 6.70 2.11
CA LYS A 114 -6.32 5.24 1.97
C LYS A 114 -7.61 4.49 2.29
N ILE A 115 -8.02 3.63 1.35
CA ILE A 115 -9.17 2.73 1.53
C ILE A 115 -8.73 1.26 1.51
N MET A 116 -9.47 0.41 2.25
CA MET A 116 -9.31 -1.03 2.27
C MET A 116 -10.55 -1.64 1.61
N ILE A 117 -10.42 -2.18 0.40
CA ILE A 117 -11.55 -2.64 -0.41
C ILE A 117 -11.57 -4.14 -0.69
N SER A 118 -10.62 -4.89 -0.15
CA SER A 118 -10.57 -6.37 -0.22
C SER A 118 -9.86 -6.95 0.99
N GLY A 119 -9.90 -8.29 1.12
CA GLY A 119 -9.02 -9.03 2.02
C GLY A 119 -7.59 -9.17 1.53
N LEU A 120 -6.83 -9.97 2.26
CA LEU A 120 -5.45 -10.36 1.95
C LEU A 120 -5.41 -11.58 1.03
N MET A 121 -4.25 -11.83 0.44
CA MET A 121 -3.91 -13.15 -0.08
C MET A 121 -3.95 -14.20 1.05
N ASP A 122 -4.51 -15.37 0.77
CA ASP A 122 -4.37 -16.53 1.65
C ASP A 122 -3.03 -17.20 1.35
N PHE A 123 -2.05 -16.99 2.22
CA PHE A 123 -0.69 -17.49 2.02
C PHE A 123 -0.55 -19.03 2.19
N ASP A 124 -1.59 -19.70 2.66
CA ASP A 124 -1.66 -21.17 2.70
C ASP A 124 -2.40 -21.76 1.50
N CYS A 125 -3.01 -20.91 0.65
CA CYS A 125 -3.80 -21.36 -0.52
C CYS A 125 -3.68 -20.37 -1.68
N CYS A 126 -2.75 -20.64 -2.61
CA CYS A 126 -2.58 -19.83 -3.82
C CYS A 126 -3.89 -19.72 -4.62
N GLY A 127 -4.20 -18.51 -5.10
CA GLY A 127 -5.44 -18.19 -5.83
C GLY A 127 -6.62 -17.79 -4.95
N ARG A 128 -6.45 -17.78 -3.62
CA ARG A 128 -7.52 -17.47 -2.66
C ARG A 128 -7.25 -16.15 -1.93
N LEU A 129 -8.33 -15.41 -1.65
CA LEU A 129 -8.33 -14.26 -0.74
C LEU A 129 -8.97 -14.64 0.59
N THR A 130 -8.58 -13.94 1.67
CA THR A 130 -9.15 -14.13 3.02
C THR A 130 -10.58 -13.62 3.12
N GLU A 131 -10.95 -12.66 2.27
CA GLU A 131 -12.31 -12.15 2.07
C GLU A 131 -12.45 -11.55 0.66
N ASP A 132 -13.67 -11.56 0.14
CA ASP A 132 -13.98 -10.95 -1.15
C ASP A 132 -13.84 -9.41 -1.09
N GLY A 133 -13.71 -8.79 -2.27
CA GLY A 133 -13.74 -7.35 -2.42
C GLY A 133 -15.12 -6.76 -2.13
N LEU A 134 -15.17 -5.47 -1.85
CA LEU A 134 -16.41 -4.71 -1.74
C LEU A 134 -17.15 -4.71 -3.07
N ASP A 135 -18.46 -4.43 -3.03
CA ASP A 135 -19.27 -4.27 -4.23
C ASP A 135 -18.75 -3.12 -5.13
N ALA A 136 -18.78 -3.33 -6.45
CA ALA A 136 -18.25 -2.36 -7.42
C ALA A 136 -18.94 -0.98 -7.34
N GLY A 137 -20.23 -0.96 -7.03
CA GLY A 137 -20.97 0.28 -6.82
C GLY A 137 -20.49 1.01 -5.57
N GLU A 138 -20.25 0.27 -4.48
CA GLU A 138 -19.69 0.85 -3.25
C GLU A 138 -18.25 1.38 -3.50
N ILE A 139 -17.39 0.62 -4.16
CA ILE A 139 -16.02 1.05 -4.51
C ILE A 139 -16.06 2.39 -5.26
N ARG A 140 -16.95 2.52 -6.26
CA ARG A 140 -17.11 3.74 -7.03
C ARG A 140 -17.50 4.92 -6.14
N GLU A 141 -18.48 4.75 -5.25
CA GLU A 141 -18.91 5.81 -4.36
C GLU A 141 -17.81 6.23 -3.36
N LEU A 142 -17.03 5.29 -2.82
CA LEU A 142 -15.91 5.60 -1.94
C LEU A 142 -14.86 6.48 -2.64
N ILE A 143 -14.48 6.12 -3.87
CA ILE A 143 -13.50 6.86 -4.66
C ILE A 143 -14.06 8.25 -5.04
N HIS A 144 -15.32 8.29 -5.50
CA HIS A 144 -15.98 9.54 -5.87
C HIS A 144 -16.03 10.53 -4.69
N ILE A 145 -16.46 10.10 -3.51
CA ILE A 145 -16.54 10.96 -2.31
C ILE A 145 -15.15 11.51 -1.95
N ALA A 146 -14.09 10.71 -2.04
CA ALA A 146 -12.73 11.18 -1.75
C ALA A 146 -12.25 12.20 -2.78
N HIS A 147 -12.54 11.99 -4.07
CA HIS A 147 -12.20 12.90 -5.15
C HIS A 147 -12.96 14.24 -5.05
N GLU A 148 -14.25 14.23 -4.71
CA GLU A 148 -15.03 15.46 -4.48
C GLU A 148 -14.47 16.32 -3.34
N GLU A 149 -13.83 15.69 -2.35
CA GLU A 149 -13.10 16.38 -1.28
C GLU A 149 -11.67 16.79 -1.67
N GLY A 150 -11.26 16.54 -2.93
CA GLY A 150 -9.98 16.93 -3.50
C GLY A 150 -8.80 16.01 -3.15
N PHE A 151 -9.08 14.77 -2.73
CA PHE A 151 -8.04 13.79 -2.40
C PHE A 151 -7.79 12.80 -3.53
N CYS A 152 -6.53 12.42 -3.72
CA CYS A 152 -6.20 11.17 -4.40
C CYS A 152 -6.48 9.96 -3.49
N VAL A 153 -6.74 8.81 -4.11
CA VAL A 153 -7.11 7.57 -3.42
C VAL A 153 -6.05 6.49 -3.62
N MET A 154 -5.52 6.00 -2.50
CA MET A 154 -4.66 4.83 -2.39
C MET A 154 -5.51 3.63 -1.93
N ALA A 155 -5.61 2.55 -2.72
CA ALA A 155 -6.47 1.42 -2.39
C ALA A 155 -5.68 0.14 -2.12
N HIS A 156 -5.83 -0.44 -0.91
CA HIS A 156 -5.53 -1.85 -0.72
C HIS A 156 -6.57 -2.66 -1.49
N ALA A 157 -6.15 -3.36 -2.53
CA ALA A 157 -7.03 -4.08 -3.44
C ALA A 157 -6.36 -5.35 -3.96
N ASN A 158 -7.03 -6.48 -3.81
CA ASN A 158 -6.65 -7.78 -4.33
C ASN A 158 -7.82 -8.41 -5.09
N GLY A 159 -7.50 -9.27 -6.06
CA GLY A 159 -8.45 -9.95 -6.92
C GLY A 159 -8.84 -9.11 -8.14
N ALA A 160 -8.85 -9.74 -9.33
CA ALA A 160 -9.05 -9.08 -10.62
C ALA A 160 -10.31 -8.20 -10.65
N ARG A 161 -11.46 -8.72 -10.24
CA ARG A 161 -12.73 -7.97 -10.26
C ARG A 161 -12.71 -6.72 -9.38
N THR A 162 -12.08 -6.80 -8.20
CA THR A 162 -11.98 -5.67 -7.27
C THR A 162 -11.08 -4.59 -7.85
N VAL A 163 -9.94 -4.98 -8.40
CA VAL A 163 -8.98 -4.05 -9.00
C VAL A 163 -9.54 -3.42 -10.28
N GLU A 164 -10.19 -4.20 -11.14
CA GLU A 164 -10.89 -3.67 -12.31
C GLU A 164 -11.95 -2.63 -11.93
N ALA A 165 -12.82 -2.97 -10.95
CA ALA A 165 -13.84 -2.04 -10.47
C ALA A 165 -13.22 -0.73 -9.91
N ALA A 166 -12.14 -0.83 -9.14
CA ALA A 166 -11.43 0.33 -8.62
C ALA A 166 -10.78 1.15 -9.74
N ALA A 167 -10.16 0.50 -10.74
CA ALA A 167 -9.55 1.17 -11.87
C ALA A 167 -10.58 1.93 -12.71
N VAL A 168 -11.70 1.30 -13.04
CA VAL A 168 -12.81 1.93 -13.78
C VAL A 168 -13.44 3.09 -12.99
N ALA A 169 -13.46 2.99 -11.64
CA ALA A 169 -13.90 4.07 -10.76
C ALA A 169 -12.89 5.23 -10.62
N GLY A 170 -11.69 5.10 -11.20
CA GLY A 170 -10.67 6.15 -11.23
C GLY A 170 -9.75 6.19 -10.01
N VAL A 171 -9.51 5.06 -9.34
CA VAL A 171 -8.53 5.00 -8.24
C VAL A 171 -7.15 5.49 -8.69
N ASP A 172 -6.46 6.25 -7.85
CA ASP A 172 -5.15 6.82 -8.22
C ASP A 172 -4.00 5.81 -8.08
N SER A 173 -4.02 4.98 -7.02
CA SER A 173 -3.08 3.86 -6.90
C SER A 173 -3.72 2.61 -6.30
N VAL A 174 -3.28 1.47 -6.82
CA VAL A 174 -3.59 0.12 -6.32
C VAL A 174 -2.37 -0.43 -5.61
N GLU A 175 -2.56 -0.92 -4.40
CA GLU A 175 -1.55 -1.56 -3.58
C GLU A 175 -1.79 -3.08 -3.59
N HIS A 176 -0.72 -3.85 -3.64
CA HIS A 176 -0.67 -5.31 -3.73
C HIS A 176 -1.16 -5.82 -5.10
N GLY A 177 -2.45 -5.78 -5.40
CA GLY A 177 -2.95 -6.24 -6.70
C GLY A 177 -2.69 -7.73 -6.95
N ALA A 178 -2.98 -8.59 -5.97
CA ALA A 178 -2.82 -10.02 -6.15
C ALA A 178 -3.89 -10.60 -7.10
N TYR A 179 -3.49 -11.62 -7.88
CA TYR A 179 -4.38 -12.41 -8.76
C TYR A 179 -5.10 -11.57 -9.82
N LEU A 180 -4.38 -10.64 -10.46
CA LEU A 180 -4.90 -9.88 -11.59
C LEU A 180 -4.95 -10.75 -12.84
N ASP A 181 -5.99 -10.57 -13.63
CA ASP A 181 -6.09 -11.05 -15.00
C ASP A 181 -5.78 -9.94 -16.02
N GLU A 182 -5.85 -10.28 -17.30
CA GLU A 182 -5.54 -9.32 -18.36
C GLU A 182 -6.51 -8.13 -18.40
N ASP A 183 -7.80 -8.38 -18.10
CA ASP A 183 -8.82 -7.32 -18.10
C ASP A 183 -8.54 -6.29 -16.98
N ALA A 184 -8.17 -6.74 -15.79
CA ALA A 184 -7.78 -5.87 -14.69
C ALA A 184 -6.51 -5.06 -15.01
N LEU A 185 -5.49 -5.70 -15.61
CA LEU A 185 -4.28 -5.01 -16.05
C LEU A 185 -4.59 -3.94 -17.12
N TRP A 186 -5.43 -4.25 -18.11
CA TRP A 186 -5.89 -3.30 -19.10
C TRP A 186 -6.68 -2.15 -18.48
N ALA A 187 -7.62 -2.44 -17.58
CA ALA A 187 -8.39 -1.41 -16.88
C ALA A 187 -7.47 -0.45 -16.11
N MET A 188 -6.47 -0.96 -15.40
CA MET A 188 -5.47 -0.13 -14.71
C MET A 188 -4.68 0.74 -15.69
N LYS A 189 -4.22 0.15 -16.81
CA LYS A 189 -3.45 0.87 -17.84
C LYS A 189 -4.25 2.01 -18.47
N GLU A 190 -5.47 1.73 -18.93
CA GLU A 190 -6.34 2.70 -19.61
C GLU A 190 -6.78 3.85 -18.69
N ASN A 191 -6.94 3.59 -17.41
CA ASN A 191 -7.31 4.61 -16.42
C ASN A 191 -6.09 5.27 -15.73
N GLY A 192 -4.87 4.95 -16.16
CA GLY A 192 -3.65 5.57 -15.63
C GLY A 192 -3.42 5.31 -14.14
N VAL A 193 -3.84 4.14 -13.65
CA VAL A 193 -3.65 3.72 -12.25
C VAL A 193 -2.19 3.41 -12.00
N ILE A 194 -1.66 3.88 -10.86
CA ILE A 194 -0.31 3.53 -10.42
C ILE A 194 -0.39 2.25 -9.59
N TRP A 195 0.41 1.25 -9.93
CA TRP A 195 0.47 0.00 -9.19
C TRP A 195 1.71 -0.06 -8.29
N CYS A 196 1.51 -0.29 -6.97
CA CYS A 196 2.55 -0.64 -6.00
C CYS A 196 2.38 -2.12 -5.64
N PRO A 197 3.07 -3.06 -6.29
CA PRO A 197 2.78 -4.49 -6.14
C PRO A 197 3.23 -5.10 -4.82
N THR A 198 4.11 -4.43 -4.06
CA THR A 198 4.56 -4.85 -2.73
C THR A 198 5.02 -6.31 -2.66
N LEU A 199 5.81 -6.72 -3.66
CA LEU A 199 6.31 -8.10 -3.80
C LEU A 199 7.07 -8.60 -2.56
N SER A 200 7.67 -7.68 -1.80
CA SER A 200 8.38 -8.00 -0.56
C SER A 200 7.49 -8.65 0.49
N THR A 201 6.18 -8.39 0.51
CA THR A 201 5.23 -9.06 1.41
C THR A 201 5.15 -10.57 1.18
N ILE A 202 5.39 -11.00 -0.06
CA ILE A 202 5.39 -12.40 -0.47
C ILE A 202 6.83 -12.95 -0.43
N GLY A 203 7.78 -12.20 -1.03
CA GLY A 203 9.18 -12.61 -1.15
C GLY A 203 9.84 -12.90 0.20
N ASN A 204 9.56 -12.10 1.21
CA ASN A 204 10.08 -12.28 2.57
C ASN A 204 9.44 -13.44 3.35
N LEU A 205 8.37 -14.04 2.87
CA LEU A 205 7.74 -15.23 3.50
C LEU A 205 8.48 -16.51 3.17
N ARG A 206 9.23 -16.56 2.05
CA ARG A 206 9.97 -17.74 1.63
C ARG A 206 10.93 -18.22 2.70
N GLY A 207 10.89 -19.51 3.01
CA GLY A 207 11.77 -20.13 4.01
C GLY A 207 11.48 -19.74 5.46
N LYS A 208 10.38 -19.06 5.76
CA LYS A 208 10.01 -18.68 7.14
C LYS A 208 9.25 -19.79 7.87
N GLY A 209 8.74 -20.80 7.16
CA GLY A 209 8.04 -21.95 7.75
C GLY A 209 6.72 -21.62 8.45
N ARG A 210 6.14 -20.43 8.18
CA ARG A 210 4.86 -20.02 8.77
C ARG A 210 3.67 -20.41 7.91
N PHE A 211 3.85 -20.41 6.60
CA PHE A 211 2.82 -20.69 5.60
C PHE A 211 3.25 -21.85 4.72
N GLU A 212 2.33 -22.37 3.91
CA GLU A 212 2.61 -23.43 2.95
C GLU A 212 3.55 -22.89 1.86
N GLU A 213 4.75 -23.43 1.74
CA GLU A 213 5.83 -22.89 0.90
C GLU A 213 5.48 -22.90 -0.60
N GLY A 214 4.77 -23.94 -1.06
CA GLY A 214 4.30 -24.04 -2.45
C GLY A 214 3.24 -22.99 -2.78
N ALA A 215 2.37 -22.66 -1.81
CA ALA A 215 1.39 -21.59 -1.99
C ALA A 215 2.10 -20.22 -2.05
N VAL A 216 3.03 -19.95 -1.15
CA VAL A 216 3.84 -18.71 -1.17
C VAL A 216 4.58 -18.57 -2.49
N GLN A 217 5.20 -19.63 -2.98
CA GLN A 217 5.91 -19.62 -4.26
C GLN A 217 4.97 -19.35 -5.43
N GLY A 218 3.81 -20.02 -5.49
CA GLY A 218 2.81 -19.80 -6.55
C GLY A 218 2.23 -18.38 -6.56
N ILE A 219 2.00 -17.79 -5.38
CA ILE A 219 1.56 -16.39 -5.26
C ILE A 219 2.63 -15.46 -5.83
N LEU A 220 3.90 -15.67 -5.45
CA LEU A 220 5.00 -14.82 -5.92
C LEU A 220 5.19 -14.94 -7.45
N GLU A 221 5.13 -16.15 -8.01
CA GLU A 221 5.24 -16.36 -9.46
C GLU A 221 4.14 -15.64 -10.23
N THR A 222 2.88 -15.75 -9.78
CA THR A 222 1.76 -15.04 -10.37
C THR A 222 1.94 -13.51 -10.31
N ALA A 223 2.38 -12.99 -9.15
CA ALA A 223 2.64 -11.57 -8.98
C ALA A 223 3.78 -11.09 -9.90
N ARG A 224 4.88 -11.84 -10.02
CA ARG A 224 6.01 -11.55 -10.90
C ARG A 224 5.59 -11.49 -12.37
N GLU A 225 4.80 -12.47 -12.81
CA GLU A 225 4.26 -12.52 -14.17
C GLU A 225 3.40 -11.29 -14.48
N ASN A 226 2.51 -10.91 -13.57
CA ASN A 226 1.64 -9.76 -13.74
C ASN A 226 2.42 -8.43 -13.74
N VAL A 227 3.44 -8.29 -12.89
CA VAL A 227 4.33 -7.10 -12.92
C VAL A 227 5.04 -7.01 -14.26
N TRP A 228 5.58 -8.12 -14.76
CA TRP A 228 6.21 -8.15 -16.07
C TRP A 228 5.24 -7.77 -17.20
N LYS A 229 4.03 -8.37 -17.24
CA LYS A 229 2.98 -8.06 -18.22
C LYS A 229 2.61 -6.57 -18.19
N PHE A 230 2.35 -6.03 -17.00
CA PHE A 230 1.97 -4.63 -16.85
C PHE A 230 3.08 -3.66 -17.29
N ALA A 231 4.34 -4.01 -17.03
CA ALA A 231 5.47 -3.25 -17.55
C ALA A 231 5.58 -3.30 -19.09
N GLN A 232 5.25 -4.46 -19.73
CA GLN A 232 5.21 -4.56 -21.20
C GLN A 232 4.07 -3.72 -21.82
N MET A 233 3.00 -3.48 -21.06
CA MET A 233 1.89 -2.60 -21.46
C MET A 233 2.19 -1.11 -21.21
N ASP A 234 3.40 -0.75 -20.80
CA ASP A 234 3.76 0.58 -20.33
C ASP A 234 2.91 1.08 -19.16
N GLY A 235 2.47 0.16 -18.29
CA GLY A 235 1.79 0.48 -17.04
C GLY A 235 2.67 1.28 -16.07
N LEU A 236 2.03 2.02 -15.16
CA LEU A 236 2.71 2.81 -14.13
C LEU A 236 2.99 1.94 -12.92
N ILE A 237 4.25 1.60 -12.65
CA ILE A 237 4.67 0.79 -11.49
C ILE A 237 5.55 1.64 -10.60
N ALA A 238 5.19 1.74 -9.31
CA ALA A 238 6.00 2.41 -8.30
C ALA A 238 6.48 1.40 -7.24
N PRO A 239 7.70 1.55 -6.69
CA PRO A 239 8.20 0.66 -5.65
C PRO A 239 7.49 0.93 -4.32
N GLY A 240 7.02 -0.12 -3.66
CA GLY A 240 6.43 -0.04 -2.34
C GLY A 240 6.73 -1.32 -1.57
N THR A 241 7.40 -1.21 -0.42
CA THR A 241 7.87 -2.40 0.31
C THR A 241 6.81 -3.03 1.20
N ASP A 242 5.77 -2.28 1.58
CA ASP A 242 4.86 -2.60 2.67
C ASP A 242 5.62 -2.89 3.98
N ALA A 243 6.73 -2.16 4.20
CA ALA A 243 7.53 -2.31 5.42
C ALA A 243 6.68 -2.03 6.65
N GLY A 244 6.81 -2.90 7.65
CA GLY A 244 5.93 -2.99 8.80
C GLY A 244 4.96 -4.15 8.73
N ALA A 245 4.55 -4.61 7.54
CA ALA A 245 3.83 -5.86 7.39
C ALA A 245 4.70 -7.05 7.85
N TRP A 246 4.05 -8.16 8.24
CA TRP A 246 4.78 -9.31 8.79
C TRP A 246 5.88 -9.80 7.85
N ALA A 247 7.06 -10.03 8.39
CA ALA A 247 8.31 -10.39 7.72
C ALA A 247 8.93 -9.29 6.83
N VAL A 248 8.37 -8.08 6.80
CA VAL A 248 8.94 -6.95 6.05
C VAL A 248 9.49 -5.89 7.02
N PRO A 249 10.75 -5.96 7.43
CA PRO A 249 11.34 -4.96 8.31
C PRO A 249 11.54 -3.62 7.58
N HIS A 250 11.50 -2.51 8.32
CA HIS A 250 11.81 -1.20 7.77
C HIS A 250 13.21 -1.15 7.15
N GLY A 251 13.29 -0.64 5.93
CA GLY A 251 14.51 -0.62 5.13
C GLY A 251 14.82 -1.94 4.45
N SER A 252 13.82 -2.83 4.28
CA SER A 252 13.93 -3.99 3.38
C SER A 252 14.22 -3.53 1.96
N LEU A 253 15.11 -4.23 1.26
CA LEU A 253 15.42 -4.00 -0.15
C LEU A 253 14.83 -5.08 -1.06
N THR A 254 14.15 -6.07 -0.50
CA THR A 254 13.59 -7.22 -1.24
C THR A 254 12.69 -6.80 -2.39
N GLU A 255 11.91 -5.71 -2.23
CA GLU A 255 11.09 -5.17 -3.33
C GLU A 255 11.93 -4.81 -4.55
N PHE A 256 13.04 -4.11 -4.33
CA PHE A 256 13.93 -3.66 -5.40
C PHE A 256 14.69 -4.84 -6.02
N GLU A 257 15.11 -5.82 -5.22
CA GLU A 257 15.76 -7.05 -5.68
C GLU A 257 14.82 -7.86 -6.59
N LEU A 258 13.55 -8.04 -6.18
CA LEU A 258 12.55 -8.73 -6.99
C LEU A 258 12.19 -7.95 -8.26
N MET A 259 12.09 -6.62 -8.18
CA MET A 259 11.85 -5.78 -9.35
C MET A 259 13.02 -5.87 -10.35
N GLU A 260 14.27 -5.92 -9.88
CA GLU A 260 15.45 -6.10 -10.73
C GLU A 260 15.43 -7.45 -11.44
N GLU A 261 15.07 -8.53 -10.73
CA GLU A 261 14.91 -9.86 -11.32
C GLU A 261 13.83 -9.90 -12.42
N ILE A 262 12.72 -9.14 -12.27
CA ILE A 262 11.61 -9.12 -13.22
C ILE A 262 11.86 -8.21 -14.40
N LEU A 263 12.35 -7.00 -14.16
CA LEU A 263 12.42 -5.92 -15.14
C LEU A 263 13.82 -5.77 -15.77
N GLY A 264 14.84 -6.32 -15.11
CA GLY A 264 16.23 -6.24 -15.58
C GLY A 264 16.66 -4.79 -15.84
N VAL A 265 17.24 -4.55 -17.00
CA VAL A 265 17.74 -3.23 -17.42
C VAL A 265 16.68 -2.13 -17.50
N ARG A 266 15.39 -2.48 -17.56
CA ARG A 266 14.28 -1.52 -17.59
C ARG A 266 13.80 -1.08 -16.21
N MET A 267 14.29 -1.69 -15.13
CA MET A 267 13.80 -1.45 -13.78
C MET A 267 13.83 0.05 -13.41
N GLU A 268 14.96 0.70 -13.61
CA GLU A 268 15.14 2.10 -13.22
C GLU A 268 14.15 3.01 -13.95
N GLU A 269 14.02 2.88 -15.28
CA GLU A 269 13.08 3.65 -16.10
C GLU A 269 11.62 3.44 -15.67
N VAL A 270 11.21 2.17 -15.47
CA VAL A 270 9.84 1.81 -15.10
C VAL A 270 9.48 2.37 -13.72
N LEU A 271 10.33 2.15 -12.72
CA LEU A 271 10.08 2.62 -11.36
C LEU A 271 10.18 4.15 -11.23
N GLU A 272 11.07 4.80 -11.98
CA GLU A 272 11.16 6.27 -12.00
C GLU A 272 9.89 6.91 -12.57
N ARG A 273 9.31 6.34 -13.62
CA ARG A 273 8.06 6.80 -14.22
C ARG A 273 6.90 6.69 -13.22
N GLY A 274 6.70 5.53 -12.58
CA GLY A 274 5.65 5.34 -11.58
C GLY A 274 5.86 6.21 -10.34
N THR A 275 7.11 6.30 -9.84
CA THR A 275 7.45 7.18 -8.71
C THR A 275 7.16 8.64 -9.03
N SER A 276 7.49 9.11 -10.24
CA SER A 276 7.19 10.49 -10.65
C SER A 276 5.70 10.80 -10.63
N GLU A 277 4.87 9.84 -11.03
CA GLU A 277 3.40 10.00 -10.95
C GLU A 277 2.89 9.98 -9.50
N ILE A 278 3.46 9.15 -8.61
CA ILE A 278 3.16 9.22 -7.17
C ILE A 278 3.49 10.61 -6.61
N LEU A 279 4.67 11.14 -6.90
CA LEU A 279 5.10 12.45 -6.41
C LEU A 279 4.23 13.63 -6.92
N LYS A 280 3.61 13.48 -8.08
CA LYS A 280 2.71 14.50 -8.64
C LYS A 280 1.31 14.46 -8.03
N ARG A 281 0.80 13.25 -7.74
CA ARG A 281 -0.59 13.05 -7.31
C ARG A 281 -0.73 13.06 -5.79
N PHE A 282 0.24 12.51 -5.06
CA PHE A 282 0.24 12.31 -3.60
C PHE A 282 1.26 13.21 -2.91
#